data_db056e5cf2ab2ea9770e8129a50440ed
#
_entry.id   db056e5cf2ab2ea9770e8129a50440ed
#
_cell.length_a   1.000
_cell.length_b   1.000
_cell.length_c   1.000
_cell.angle_alpha   90.00
_cell.angle_beta   90.00
_cell.angle_gamma   90.00
#
_symmetry.space_group_name_H-M   'P 1'
#
loop_
_entity.id
_entity.type
_entity.pdbx_description
1 polymer ?
#
loop_
_entity_poly.entity_id
_entity_poly.type
_entity_poly.pdbx_seq_one_letter_code
_entity_poly.pdbx_strand_id
1 'polypeptide(L)'
;ADKMNEAGGKLLVKTRLNAGWDVDVLANYQYVDQNGFPYGRLDLATGNTDRPASTFAGIYRRNNLISGLRLTRQGNLFDFTSVSSYQYVKDHMLMDQDYLPADYMRILQQQLQNSFTQEFTFKGKQAVGGFWHWTLGAFFSQQWLKTNGPVFFDEAMTAPIGNAIQRQMYDAMVKAMAGRMIAQGMPAAAAQAAAQRAIEQAGGVGMEVSMGAPGLYHTPQSNLGFYHESLFDLSSSLSLTLGLRYDYMLTSIHYESSAYMAMKANVMGREATYTLRSMLDGRTHDHFEELLPKLGLTWRLDSHGSNMYAVVSKGYRAGGYNIQMFSDILQTELNANRQNAMRGDYDVPHSAEDYEKVNQTISYEPEVSWNYELGTHLNLFENALHLDLSAFYMQVKNQQLSVMAGNYGFGRMMVNAGKSHSCGIEAALRGQLFNGHLDWMVNYGYTRAVFDEYRSGEGAEAEDFKDKFVPYVPQHTLSAAADYRIDTDCRLLRSLTLGANVNAQGKTYWDQANSYSQNLYAVLGAHLDADLGKVLISFWARNLTNTHYNTFAVDNAATGNKEYFAQRGNPFQCGVDLRFHF
;
A
#
# COMPACT_ATOMS: atom_id res chain seq x y z
N ALA A 1 20.95 -9.21 4.60
CA ALA A 1 20.47 -7.93 4.53
C ALA A 1 19.13 -7.68 5.23
N ASP A 2 18.17 -8.58 5.21
CA ASP A 2 16.88 -8.43 5.90
C ASP A 2 16.98 -8.82 7.38
N LYS A 3 17.56 -7.94 8.17
CA LYS A 3 17.54 -8.11 9.62
C LYS A 3 16.27 -7.47 10.17
N MET A 4 15.49 -8.23 10.94
CA MET A 4 14.31 -7.74 11.66
C MET A 4 14.41 -8.12 13.13
N ASN A 5 14.16 -7.15 13.99
CA ASN A 5 13.95 -7.34 15.42
C ASN A 5 12.53 -6.91 15.73
N GLU A 6 11.80 -7.77 16.42
CA GLU A 6 10.44 -7.49 16.85
C GLU A 6 10.29 -7.81 18.33
N ALA A 7 9.62 -6.92 19.07
CA ALA A 7 9.25 -7.15 20.46
C ALA A 7 7.82 -6.65 20.70
N GLY A 8 7.07 -7.36 21.51
CA GLY A 8 5.70 -6.95 21.78
C GLY A 8 5.08 -7.66 22.97
N GLY A 9 3.94 -7.15 23.39
CA GLY A 9 3.16 -7.73 24.48
C GLY A 9 1.67 -7.49 24.28
N LYS A 10 0.87 -8.47 24.66
CA LYS A 10 -0.58 -8.41 24.57
C LYS A 10 -1.21 -8.74 25.92
N LEU A 11 -2.11 -7.87 26.38
CA LEU A 11 -2.97 -8.09 27.53
C LEU A 11 -4.42 -8.18 27.05
N LEU A 12 -5.12 -9.23 27.44
CA LEU A 12 -6.55 -9.38 27.23
C LEU A 12 -7.20 -9.76 28.56
N VAL A 13 -8.04 -8.89 29.07
CA VAL A 13 -8.82 -9.12 30.30
C VAL A 13 -10.27 -9.24 29.90
N LYS A 14 -10.90 -10.35 30.30
CA LYS A 14 -12.34 -10.58 30.13
C LYS A 14 -12.96 -10.79 31.48
N THR A 15 -13.96 -10.02 31.79
CA THR A 15 -14.66 -10.12 33.06
C THR A 15 -16.15 -9.93 32.86
N ARG A 16 -16.92 -10.60 33.73
CA ARG A 16 -18.35 -10.39 33.84
C ARG A 16 -18.63 -9.62 35.12
N LEU A 17 -19.26 -8.47 34.94
CA LEU A 17 -19.72 -7.66 36.05
C LEU A 17 -21.15 -8.09 36.47
N ASN A 18 -21.56 -7.74 37.66
CA ASN A 18 -22.94 -7.93 38.11
C ASN A 18 -23.93 -7.22 37.17
N ALA A 19 -25.17 -7.71 37.11
CA ALA A 19 -26.24 -7.16 36.26
C ALA A 19 -26.09 -7.38 34.74
N GLY A 20 -25.38 -8.44 34.32
CA GLY A 20 -25.36 -8.89 32.90
C GLY A 20 -24.48 -8.05 31.98
N TRP A 21 -23.46 -7.39 32.50
CA TRP A 21 -22.42 -6.72 31.71
C TRP A 21 -21.19 -7.60 31.54
N ASP A 22 -20.78 -7.83 30.34
CA ASP A 22 -19.48 -8.40 29.97
C ASP A 22 -18.54 -7.26 29.57
N VAL A 23 -17.30 -7.28 30.06
CA VAL A 23 -16.27 -6.26 29.82
C VAL A 23 -15.01 -6.95 29.32
N ASP A 24 -14.56 -6.58 28.12
CA ASP A 24 -13.28 -7.01 27.57
C ASP A 24 -12.37 -5.80 27.41
N VAL A 25 -11.15 -5.90 27.91
CA VAL A 25 -10.10 -4.89 27.77
C VAL A 25 -8.94 -5.52 27.02
N LEU A 26 -8.53 -4.88 25.94
CA LEU A 26 -7.37 -5.26 25.12
C LEU A 26 -6.31 -4.15 25.20
N ALA A 27 -5.05 -4.54 25.39
CA ALA A 27 -3.89 -3.71 25.11
C ALA A 27 -2.87 -4.56 24.35
N ASN A 28 -2.41 -4.09 23.22
CA ASN A 28 -1.40 -4.76 22.39
C ASN A 28 -0.36 -3.73 21.94
N TYR A 29 0.89 -3.97 22.30
CA TYR A 29 2.02 -3.15 21.89
C TYR A 29 2.99 -3.97 21.07
N GLN A 30 3.49 -3.38 19.97
CA GLN A 30 4.49 -3.97 19.09
C GLN A 30 5.54 -2.93 18.73
N TYR A 31 6.79 -3.31 18.85
CA TYR A 31 7.94 -2.58 18.33
C TYR A 31 8.60 -3.40 17.22
N VAL A 32 8.89 -2.76 16.10
CA VAL A 32 9.61 -3.33 14.95
C VAL A 32 10.79 -2.45 14.61
N ASP A 33 11.97 -3.07 14.40
CA ASP A 33 13.17 -2.45 13.86
C ASP A 33 13.74 -3.38 12.80
N GLN A 34 13.64 -2.99 11.54
CA GLN A 34 14.07 -3.81 10.41
C GLN A 34 14.84 -3.01 9.37
N ASN A 35 15.75 -3.68 8.69
CA ASN A 35 16.28 -3.22 7.42
C ASN A 35 15.23 -3.52 6.36
N GLY A 36 14.95 -2.57 5.47
CA GLY A 36 13.84 -2.69 4.51
C GLY A 36 14.29 -2.53 3.07
N PHE A 37 13.35 -2.81 2.19
CA PHE A 37 13.39 -2.45 0.77
C PHE A 37 14.51 -3.13 -0.03
N PRO A 38 14.66 -4.48 0.03
CA PRO A 38 15.71 -5.20 -0.66
C PRO A 38 15.34 -5.43 -2.14
N TYR A 39 15.20 -4.37 -2.91
CA TYR A 39 14.88 -4.43 -4.33
C TYR A 39 16.12 -4.66 -5.16
N GLY A 40 16.07 -5.67 -6.04
CA GLY A 40 17.08 -5.93 -7.06
C GLY A 40 16.56 -5.65 -8.46
N ARG A 41 17.45 -5.42 -9.41
CA ARG A 41 17.08 -5.19 -10.81
C ARG A 41 16.38 -6.42 -11.38
N LEU A 42 15.24 -6.23 -12.02
CA LEU A 42 14.42 -7.27 -12.64
C LEU A 42 14.77 -7.39 -14.13
N ASP A 43 15.23 -8.57 -14.54
CA ASP A 43 15.36 -8.93 -15.94
C ASP A 43 14.00 -9.38 -16.48
N LEU A 44 13.41 -8.60 -17.36
CA LEU A 44 12.09 -8.89 -17.94
C LEU A 44 12.07 -10.12 -18.85
N ALA A 45 13.21 -10.49 -19.45
CA ALA A 45 13.28 -11.63 -20.36
C ALA A 45 13.26 -12.97 -19.59
N THR A 46 13.91 -13.02 -18.45
CA THR A 46 14.02 -14.23 -17.64
C THR A 46 13.11 -14.24 -16.41
N GLY A 47 12.59 -13.07 -16.00
CA GLY A 47 11.86 -12.90 -14.73
C GLY A 47 12.75 -12.98 -13.49
N ASN A 48 14.07 -13.08 -13.66
CA ASN A 48 15.03 -13.14 -12.56
C ASN A 48 15.28 -11.75 -11.99
N THR A 49 15.52 -11.72 -10.68
CA THR A 49 15.86 -10.49 -9.97
C THR A 49 17.28 -10.60 -9.45
N ASP A 50 18.09 -9.58 -9.67
CA ASP A 50 19.45 -9.49 -9.15
C ASP A 50 19.48 -9.32 -7.63
N ARG A 51 20.67 -9.38 -7.04
CA ARG A 51 20.84 -8.99 -5.65
C ARG A 51 20.62 -7.47 -5.53
N PRO A 52 20.01 -7.00 -4.41
CA PRO A 52 19.89 -5.58 -4.14
C PRO A 52 21.24 -4.88 -4.21
N ALA A 53 21.28 -3.74 -4.89
CA ALA A 53 22.50 -2.94 -5.12
C ALA A 53 22.35 -1.49 -4.65
N SER A 54 21.40 -1.23 -3.75
CA SER A 54 21.18 0.09 -3.14
C SER A 54 22.40 0.63 -2.41
N THR A 55 22.58 1.95 -2.35
CA THR A 55 23.72 2.63 -1.73
C THR A 55 23.78 2.45 -0.21
N PHE A 56 22.63 2.22 0.43
CA PHE A 56 22.52 1.88 1.86
C PHE A 56 21.37 0.91 2.12
N ALA A 57 21.40 0.25 3.27
CA ALA A 57 20.27 -0.56 3.72
C ALA A 57 19.14 0.34 4.20
N GLY A 58 17.96 0.24 3.61
CA GLY A 58 16.79 0.94 4.08
C GLY A 58 16.47 0.62 5.54
N ILE A 59 15.78 1.55 6.22
CA ILE A 59 15.42 1.43 7.63
C ILE A 59 13.90 1.57 7.74
N TYR A 60 13.28 0.68 8.50
CA TYR A 60 11.90 0.83 8.94
C TYR A 60 11.77 0.52 10.42
N ARG A 61 11.31 1.50 11.19
CA ARG A 61 11.05 1.37 12.63
C ARG A 61 9.62 1.76 12.92
N ARG A 62 8.94 0.96 13.73
CA ARG A 62 7.55 1.23 14.09
C ARG A 62 7.27 0.90 15.56
N ASN A 63 6.59 1.83 16.22
CA ASN A 63 5.89 1.59 17.48
C ASN A 63 4.39 1.57 17.18
N ASN A 64 3.68 0.55 17.60
CA ASN A 64 2.25 0.40 17.43
C ASN A 64 1.61 -0.03 18.75
N LEU A 65 0.73 0.81 19.29
CA LEU A 65 -0.11 0.49 20.44
C LEU A 65 -1.56 0.46 19.98
N ILE A 66 -2.24 -0.65 20.24
CA ILE A 66 -3.68 -0.79 20.05
C ILE A 66 -4.30 -1.09 21.42
N SER A 67 -5.29 -0.30 21.81
CA SER A 67 -6.09 -0.55 22.99
C SER A 67 -7.57 -0.59 22.64
N GLY A 68 -8.34 -1.41 23.33
CA GLY A 68 -9.77 -1.58 23.09
C GLY A 68 -10.54 -1.89 24.36
N LEU A 69 -11.74 -1.36 24.42
CA LEU A 69 -12.73 -1.64 25.45
C LEU A 69 -14.01 -2.09 24.75
N ARG A 70 -14.45 -3.31 25.04
CA ARG A 70 -15.77 -3.80 24.64
C ARG A 70 -16.65 -3.97 25.86
N LEU A 71 -17.79 -3.33 25.84
CA LEU A 71 -18.85 -3.46 26.81
C LEU A 71 -20.03 -4.14 26.12
N THR A 72 -20.49 -5.27 26.66
CA THR A 72 -21.67 -5.96 26.14
C THR A 72 -22.67 -6.12 27.27
N ARG A 73 -23.90 -5.73 27.00
CA ARG A 73 -25.04 -5.96 27.93
C ARG A 73 -26.07 -6.86 27.27
N GLN A 74 -26.35 -7.97 27.92
CA GLN A 74 -27.44 -8.86 27.51
C GLN A 74 -28.74 -8.35 28.10
N GLY A 75 -29.56 -7.65 27.29
CA GLY A 75 -30.87 -7.16 27.70
C GLY A 75 -31.97 -8.22 27.52
N ASN A 76 -33.21 -7.89 27.83
CA ASN A 76 -34.35 -8.80 27.61
C ASN A 76 -34.87 -8.70 26.16
N LEU A 77 -34.88 -7.51 25.57
CA LEU A 77 -35.39 -7.24 24.22
C LEU A 77 -34.28 -7.22 23.16
N PHE A 78 -33.12 -6.69 23.50
CA PHE A 78 -31.97 -6.59 22.64
C PHE A 78 -30.66 -6.70 23.43
N ASP A 79 -29.62 -7.10 22.77
CA ASP A 79 -28.24 -7.00 23.24
C ASP A 79 -27.62 -5.69 22.77
N PHE A 80 -26.94 -5.01 23.69
CA PHE A 80 -26.18 -3.79 23.40
C PHE A 80 -24.70 -4.09 23.47
N THR A 81 -23.96 -3.66 22.45
CA THR A 81 -22.49 -3.72 22.43
C THR A 81 -21.93 -2.35 22.14
N SER A 82 -20.97 -1.91 22.94
CA SER A 82 -20.14 -0.72 22.71
C SER A 82 -18.69 -1.16 22.55
N VAL A 83 -18.06 -0.75 21.45
CA VAL A 83 -16.64 -1.01 21.19
C VAL A 83 -15.94 0.32 21.01
N SER A 84 -15.02 0.64 21.92
CA SER A 84 -14.12 1.78 21.82
C SER A 84 -12.72 1.26 21.52
N SER A 85 -12.02 1.83 20.54
CA SER A 85 -10.62 1.51 20.34
C SER A 85 -9.78 2.76 20.11
N TYR A 86 -8.52 2.66 20.50
CA TYR A 86 -7.53 3.68 20.26
C TYR A 86 -6.26 3.03 19.71
N GLN A 87 -5.72 3.62 18.65
CA GLN A 87 -4.46 3.21 18.05
C GLN A 87 -3.48 4.38 18.02
N TYR A 88 -2.26 4.10 18.43
CA TYR A 88 -1.11 4.98 18.26
C TYR A 88 -0.09 4.28 17.39
N VAL A 89 0.32 4.92 16.29
CA VAL A 89 1.41 4.46 15.42
C VAL A 89 2.42 5.57 15.27
N LYS A 90 3.69 5.25 15.54
CA LYS A 90 4.82 6.11 15.19
C LYS A 90 5.80 5.30 14.39
N ASP A 91 6.01 5.70 13.13
CA ASP A 91 6.96 5.03 12.26
C ASP A 91 8.04 5.98 11.72
N HIS A 92 9.11 5.38 11.26
CA HIS A 92 10.24 6.02 10.64
C HIS A 92 10.75 5.12 9.52
N MET A 93 10.70 5.60 8.30
CA MET A 93 11.17 4.92 7.10
C MET A 93 12.23 5.79 6.43
N LEU A 94 13.39 5.21 6.14
CA LEU A 94 14.38 5.80 5.25
C LEU A 94 14.65 4.80 4.14
N MET A 95 14.48 5.22 2.90
CA MET A 95 14.56 4.35 1.73
C MET A 95 15.43 4.99 0.65
N ASP A 96 16.32 4.19 0.07
CA ASP A 96 16.94 4.45 -1.22
C ASP A 96 15.87 4.26 -2.30
N GLN A 97 15.42 5.35 -2.91
CA GLN A 97 14.26 5.34 -3.82
C GLN A 97 14.65 4.94 -5.25
N ASP A 98 15.92 5.06 -5.60
CA ASP A 98 16.37 4.70 -6.95
C ASP A 98 16.78 3.24 -7.10
N TYR A 99 17.05 2.53 -5.99
CA TYR A 99 17.44 1.11 -5.92
C TYR A 99 18.74 0.78 -6.67
N LEU A 100 19.55 1.78 -6.98
CA LEU A 100 20.77 1.69 -7.79
C LEU A 100 22.03 1.78 -6.92
N PRO A 101 23.19 1.38 -7.44
CA PRO A 101 24.47 1.57 -6.73
C PRO A 101 24.99 3.01 -6.78
N ALA A 102 24.35 3.90 -7.52
CA ALA A 102 24.63 5.33 -7.56
C ALA A 102 23.58 6.09 -6.75
N ASP A 103 23.99 7.06 -5.97
CA ASP A 103 23.15 7.78 -5.00
C ASP A 103 22.40 8.92 -5.69
N TYR A 104 21.19 8.66 -6.20
CA TYR A 104 20.35 9.64 -6.87
C TYR A 104 19.42 10.35 -5.89
N MET A 105 18.66 9.58 -5.09
CA MET A 105 17.68 10.16 -4.17
C MET A 105 17.31 9.24 -3.02
N ARG A 106 16.97 9.87 -1.88
CA ARG A 106 16.48 9.21 -0.69
C ARG A 106 15.16 9.81 -0.23
N ILE A 107 14.26 8.97 0.23
CA ILE A 107 13.01 9.38 0.85
C ILE A 107 13.07 9.04 2.34
N LEU A 108 12.85 10.06 3.16
CA LEU A 108 12.55 9.89 4.57
C LEU A 108 11.05 10.08 4.78
N GLN A 109 10.41 9.16 5.50
CA GLN A 109 9.04 9.32 5.94
C GLN A 109 8.94 9.03 7.43
N GLN A 110 8.48 10.02 8.18
CA GLN A 110 8.18 9.89 9.60
C GLN A 110 6.71 10.17 9.81
N GLN A 111 6.00 9.21 10.36
CA GLN A 111 4.56 9.33 10.59
C GLN A 111 4.23 9.21 12.07
N LEU A 112 3.28 10.02 12.49
CA LEU A 112 2.63 9.93 13.80
C LEU A 112 1.12 9.91 13.59
N GLN A 113 0.52 8.75 13.85
CA GLN A 113 -0.91 8.55 13.74
C GLN A 113 -1.52 8.29 15.12
N ASN A 114 -2.60 8.98 15.40
CA ASN A 114 -3.53 8.67 16.48
C ASN A 114 -4.90 8.41 15.85
N SER A 115 -5.56 7.32 16.22
CA SER A 115 -6.88 6.98 15.72
C SER A 115 -7.77 6.55 16.89
N PHE A 116 -8.97 7.07 16.94
CA PHE A 116 -10.01 6.66 17.87
C PHE A 116 -11.21 6.15 17.08
N THR A 117 -11.78 5.03 17.50
CA THR A 117 -13.03 4.52 16.94
C THR A 117 -14.03 4.20 18.05
N GLN A 118 -15.30 4.44 17.76
CA GLN A 118 -16.42 4.08 18.62
C GLN A 118 -17.52 3.45 17.78
N GLU A 119 -17.97 2.29 18.20
CA GLU A 119 -19.11 1.61 17.59
C GLU A 119 -20.16 1.25 18.65
N PHE A 120 -21.41 1.50 18.34
CA PHE A 120 -22.56 1.06 19.11
C PHE A 120 -23.39 0.11 18.25
N THR A 121 -23.72 -1.06 18.80
CA THR A 121 -24.55 -2.05 18.11
C THR A 121 -25.69 -2.47 19.03
N PHE A 122 -26.90 -2.48 18.49
CA PHE A 122 -28.12 -2.99 19.10
C PHE A 122 -28.62 -4.16 18.26
N LYS A 123 -28.75 -5.35 18.86
CA LYS A 123 -29.21 -6.55 18.17
C LYS A 123 -30.41 -7.14 18.88
N GLY A 124 -31.54 -7.25 18.17
CA GLY A 124 -32.74 -7.87 18.68
C GLY A 124 -32.49 -9.33 19.09
N LYS A 125 -32.96 -9.71 20.31
CA LYS A 125 -32.78 -11.07 20.80
C LYS A 125 -33.76 -12.06 20.25
N GLN A 126 -34.99 -11.62 20.07
CA GLN A 126 -36.08 -12.44 19.57
C GLN A 126 -36.56 -11.88 18.25
N ALA A 127 -36.97 -12.78 17.37
CA ALA A 127 -37.58 -12.37 16.11
C ALA A 127 -38.92 -11.64 16.42
N VAL A 128 -39.04 -10.41 15.96
CA VAL A 128 -40.29 -9.67 16.03
C VAL A 128 -41.31 -10.35 15.12
N GLY A 129 -42.48 -10.66 15.67
CA GLY A 129 -43.51 -11.44 15.00
C GLY A 129 -43.10 -12.88 14.66
N GLY A 130 -42.00 -13.38 15.22
CA GLY A 130 -41.48 -14.71 14.97
C GLY A 130 -40.64 -14.86 13.66
N PHE A 131 -40.45 -13.80 12.88
CA PHE A 131 -39.78 -13.88 11.57
C PHE A 131 -38.78 -12.77 11.27
N TRP A 132 -38.81 -11.64 12.01
CA TRP A 132 -37.96 -10.49 11.74
C TRP A 132 -36.88 -10.32 12.80
N HIS A 133 -35.61 -10.50 12.40
CA HIS A 133 -34.42 -10.20 13.20
C HIS A 133 -33.84 -8.87 12.73
N TRP A 134 -33.36 -8.05 13.63
CA TRP A 134 -32.82 -6.74 13.32
C TRP A 134 -31.52 -6.45 14.05
N THR A 135 -30.68 -5.69 13.40
CA THR A 135 -29.46 -5.09 13.95
C THR A 135 -29.42 -3.62 13.54
N LEU A 136 -29.14 -2.74 14.51
CA LEU A 136 -28.95 -1.31 14.30
C LEU A 136 -27.59 -0.92 14.88
N GLY A 137 -26.84 -0.06 14.18
CA GLY A 137 -25.56 0.41 14.71
C GLY A 137 -25.20 1.82 14.25
N ALA A 138 -24.28 2.40 15.00
CA ALA A 138 -23.64 3.67 14.72
C ALA A 138 -22.13 3.52 14.90
N PHE A 139 -21.38 4.06 13.97
CA PHE A 139 -19.92 4.04 13.94
C PHE A 139 -19.38 5.46 13.85
N PHE A 140 -18.35 5.74 14.61
CA PHE A 140 -17.55 6.96 14.52
C PHE A 140 -16.07 6.62 14.52
N SER A 141 -15.30 7.26 13.67
CA SER A 141 -13.84 7.23 13.76
C SER A 141 -13.25 8.62 13.54
N GLN A 142 -12.15 8.88 14.24
CA GLN A 142 -11.33 10.07 14.09
C GLN A 142 -9.88 9.64 13.99
N GLN A 143 -9.22 10.05 12.91
CA GLN A 143 -7.79 9.83 12.71
C GLN A 143 -7.08 11.18 12.61
N TRP A 144 -5.93 11.30 13.25
CA TRP A 144 -4.98 12.39 13.11
C TRP A 144 -3.66 11.81 12.64
N LEU A 145 -3.29 12.12 11.40
CA LEU A 145 -2.03 11.69 10.80
C LEU A 145 -1.16 12.90 10.53
N LYS A 146 0.08 12.86 11.05
CA LYS A 146 1.15 13.79 10.72
C LYS A 146 2.22 13.04 9.96
N THR A 147 2.63 13.57 8.82
CA THR A 147 3.71 13.03 8.00
C THR A 147 4.77 14.09 7.78
N ASN A 148 6.02 13.80 8.18
CA ASN A 148 7.20 14.53 7.75
C ASN A 148 7.89 13.68 6.68
N GLY A 149 7.92 14.16 5.44
CA GLY A 149 8.32 13.38 4.27
C GLY A 149 9.26 14.13 3.34
N PRO A 150 10.50 14.50 3.79
CA PRO A 150 11.45 15.12 2.90
C PRO A 150 12.00 14.16 1.85
N VAL A 151 12.21 14.70 0.64
CA VAL A 151 12.98 14.06 -0.44
C VAL A 151 14.34 14.72 -0.51
N PHE A 152 15.40 13.91 -0.49
CA PHE A 152 16.79 14.33 -0.65
C PHE A 152 17.30 13.93 -2.02
N PHE A 153 17.95 14.86 -2.71
CA PHE A 153 18.58 14.63 -3.99
C PHE A 153 20.10 14.58 -3.80
N ASP A 154 20.68 13.47 -4.19
CA ASP A 154 22.09 13.21 -3.95
C ASP A 154 22.96 13.51 -5.19
N GLU A 155 24.27 13.28 -5.10
CA GLU A 155 25.24 13.77 -6.08
C GLU A 155 25.02 13.23 -7.49
N ALA A 156 24.62 11.96 -7.64
CA ALA A 156 24.38 11.36 -8.96
C ALA A 156 23.25 12.06 -9.73
N MET A 157 22.29 12.66 -9.02
CA MET A 157 21.21 13.45 -9.63
C MET A 157 21.58 14.91 -9.82
N THR A 158 22.28 15.53 -8.88
CA THR A 158 22.56 16.98 -8.89
C THR A 158 23.78 17.36 -9.74
N ALA A 159 24.82 16.52 -9.77
CA ALA A 159 26.05 16.80 -10.54
C ALA A 159 25.81 16.92 -12.06
N PRO A 160 25.01 16.09 -12.75
CA PRO A 160 24.69 16.28 -14.16
C PRO A 160 23.99 17.61 -14.44
N ILE A 161 23.13 18.08 -13.53
CA ILE A 161 22.44 19.36 -13.62
C ILE A 161 23.46 20.49 -13.50
N GLY A 162 24.34 20.43 -12.49
CA GLY A 162 25.43 21.40 -12.29
C GLY A 162 26.34 21.48 -13.51
N ASN A 163 26.78 20.34 -14.03
CA ASN A 163 27.62 20.25 -15.22
C ASN A 163 26.95 20.81 -16.50
N ALA A 164 25.65 20.64 -16.64
CA ALA A 164 24.89 21.21 -17.76
C ALA A 164 24.82 22.74 -17.67
N ILE A 165 24.51 23.27 -16.47
CA ILE A 165 24.49 24.72 -16.22
C ILE A 165 25.88 25.33 -16.42
N GLN A 166 26.92 24.67 -15.89
CA GLN A 166 28.31 25.08 -16.05
C GLN A 166 28.69 25.22 -17.53
N ARG A 167 28.39 24.20 -18.34
CA ARG A 167 28.65 24.21 -19.79
C ARG A 167 27.92 25.36 -20.49
N GLN A 168 26.65 25.53 -20.20
CA GLN A 168 25.86 26.63 -20.79
C GLN A 168 26.40 28.01 -20.42
N MET A 169 26.83 28.21 -19.17
CA MET A 169 27.47 29.47 -18.73
C MET A 169 28.82 29.67 -19.41
N TYR A 170 29.65 28.64 -19.47
CA TYR A 170 30.96 28.69 -20.14
C TYR A 170 30.82 29.07 -21.61
N ASP A 171 29.93 28.40 -22.35
CA ASP A 171 29.67 28.66 -23.76
C ASP A 171 29.15 30.09 -24.02
N ALA A 172 28.23 30.56 -23.15
CA ALA A 172 27.73 31.93 -23.25
C ALA A 172 28.82 32.96 -23.01
N MET A 173 29.72 32.73 -22.02
CA MET A 173 30.84 33.60 -21.73
C MET A 173 31.87 33.60 -22.87
N VAL A 174 32.22 32.43 -23.40
CA VAL A 174 33.11 32.32 -24.55
C VAL A 174 32.55 33.11 -25.73
N LYS A 175 31.26 32.92 -26.04
CA LYS A 175 30.57 33.64 -27.14
C LYS A 175 30.58 35.15 -26.95
N ALA A 176 30.29 35.62 -25.72
CA ALA A 176 30.29 37.05 -25.41
C ALA A 176 31.67 37.68 -25.50
N MET A 177 32.71 37.04 -24.95
CA MET A 177 34.10 37.53 -25.00
C MET A 177 34.66 37.47 -26.42
N ALA A 178 34.47 36.34 -27.14
CA ALA A 178 34.89 36.22 -28.53
C ALA A 178 34.22 37.25 -29.44
N GLY A 179 32.91 37.50 -29.23
CA GLY A 179 32.16 38.52 -29.96
C GLY A 179 32.75 39.94 -29.81
N ARG A 180 33.22 40.29 -28.62
CA ARG A 180 33.92 41.58 -28.38
C ARG A 180 35.26 41.65 -29.10
N MET A 181 36.03 40.53 -29.09
CA MET A 181 37.34 40.47 -29.79
C MET A 181 37.17 40.48 -31.30
N ILE A 182 36.14 39.85 -31.85
CA ILE A 182 35.82 39.90 -33.29
C ILE A 182 35.43 41.32 -33.70
N ALA A 183 34.64 42.04 -32.88
CA ALA A 183 34.30 43.43 -33.13
C ALA A 183 35.54 44.36 -33.14
N GLN A 184 36.63 43.94 -32.50
CA GLN A 184 37.93 44.62 -32.48
C GLN A 184 38.86 44.18 -33.63
N GLY A 185 38.37 43.33 -34.57
CA GLY A 185 39.08 42.90 -35.75
C GLY A 185 39.84 41.57 -35.65
N MET A 186 39.65 40.81 -34.55
CA MET A 186 40.28 39.52 -34.39
C MET A 186 39.55 38.46 -35.27
N PRO A 187 40.28 37.56 -35.97
CA PRO A 187 39.64 36.44 -36.68
C PRO A 187 38.84 35.53 -35.73
N ALA A 188 37.66 35.06 -36.14
CA ALA A 188 36.71 34.35 -35.29
C ALA A 188 37.32 33.16 -34.54
N ALA A 189 38.10 32.29 -35.22
CA ALA A 189 38.76 31.15 -34.58
C ALA A 189 39.80 31.57 -33.51
N ALA A 190 40.57 32.63 -33.78
CA ALA A 190 41.54 33.17 -32.83
C ALA A 190 40.86 33.82 -31.64
N ALA A 191 39.76 34.55 -31.84
CA ALA A 191 38.96 35.18 -30.81
C ALA A 191 38.33 34.15 -29.85
N GLN A 192 37.81 33.04 -30.39
CA GLN A 192 37.25 31.94 -29.62
C GLN A 192 38.33 31.27 -28.75
N ALA A 193 39.49 30.92 -29.32
CA ALA A 193 40.58 30.31 -28.56
C ALA A 193 41.18 31.26 -27.53
N ALA A 194 41.22 32.58 -27.77
CA ALA A 194 41.66 33.58 -26.83
C ALA A 194 40.67 33.76 -25.67
N ALA A 195 39.37 33.76 -25.95
CA ALA A 195 38.32 33.83 -24.95
C ALA A 195 38.33 32.58 -24.02
N GLN A 196 38.48 31.39 -24.57
CA GLN A 196 38.61 30.15 -23.80
C GLN A 196 39.80 30.20 -22.83
N ARG A 197 41.00 30.55 -23.35
CA ARG A 197 42.22 30.69 -22.53
C ARG A 197 42.06 31.75 -21.42
N ALA A 198 41.45 32.88 -21.73
CA ALA A 198 41.25 33.91 -20.75
C ALA A 198 40.32 33.50 -19.60
N ILE A 199 39.24 32.76 -19.91
CA ILE A 199 38.36 32.21 -18.91
C ILE A 199 39.08 31.18 -18.01
N GLU A 200 39.83 30.26 -18.64
CA GLU A 200 40.58 29.21 -17.91
C GLU A 200 41.66 29.83 -17.00
N GLN A 201 42.43 30.78 -17.50
CA GLN A 201 43.45 31.48 -16.70
C GLN A 201 42.88 32.32 -15.57
N ALA A 202 41.65 32.79 -15.66
CA ALA A 202 40.95 33.51 -14.64
C ALA A 202 40.29 32.59 -13.57
N GLY A 203 40.47 31.26 -13.65
CA GLY A 203 39.92 30.31 -12.69
C GLY A 203 38.72 29.54 -13.19
N GLY A 204 38.38 29.66 -14.53
CA GLY A 204 37.35 28.87 -15.17
C GLY A 204 35.91 29.22 -14.73
N VAL A 205 35.03 28.28 -14.99
CA VAL A 205 33.62 28.29 -14.55
C VAL A 205 33.35 26.98 -13.82
N GLY A 206 32.92 27.04 -12.58
CA GLY A 206 32.48 25.91 -11.76
C GLY A 206 31.02 26.09 -11.35
N MET A 207 30.27 25.00 -11.19
CA MET A 207 28.90 25.02 -10.73
C MET A 207 28.63 23.79 -9.87
N GLU A 208 28.25 24.02 -8.61
CA GLU A 208 27.74 22.99 -7.72
C GLU A 208 26.23 23.23 -7.51
N VAL A 209 25.45 22.16 -7.55
CA VAL A 209 24.00 22.22 -7.34
C VAL A 209 23.63 21.32 -6.19
N SER A 210 22.85 21.82 -5.25
CA SER A 210 22.20 21.04 -4.19
C SER A 210 20.70 21.28 -4.23
N MET A 211 19.93 20.22 -4.00
CA MET A 211 18.47 20.24 -4.08
C MET A 211 17.86 19.48 -2.92
N GLY A 212 16.63 19.84 -2.56
CA GLY A 212 15.84 19.12 -1.57
C GLY A 212 14.38 19.54 -1.62
N ALA A 213 13.51 18.66 -1.15
CA ALA A 213 12.08 18.91 -1.07
C ALA A 213 11.54 18.50 0.32
N PRO A 214 11.66 19.35 1.36
CA PRO A 214 11.03 19.11 2.65
C PRO A 214 9.51 19.25 2.56
N GLY A 215 8.79 18.39 3.27
CA GLY A 215 7.33 18.43 3.35
C GLY A 215 6.81 17.98 4.70
N LEU A 216 5.87 18.75 5.24
CA LEU A 216 5.14 18.46 6.47
C LEU A 216 3.64 18.48 6.16
N TYR A 217 2.96 17.40 6.51
CA TYR A 217 1.56 17.19 6.17
C TYR A 217 0.75 16.77 7.39
N HIS A 218 -0.40 17.38 7.53
CA HIS A 218 -1.43 17.01 8.49
C HIS A 218 -2.67 16.57 7.71
N THR A 219 -3.08 15.32 7.88
CA THR A 219 -4.24 14.75 7.17
C THR A 219 -5.24 14.14 8.14
N PRO A 220 -6.02 14.96 8.90
CA PRO A 220 -7.07 14.45 9.75
C PRO A 220 -8.26 13.95 8.92
N GLN A 221 -8.87 12.86 9.41
CA GLN A 221 -10.05 12.24 8.81
C GLN A 221 -11.07 11.90 9.89
N SER A 222 -12.35 12.22 9.65
CA SER A 222 -13.47 11.84 10.50
C SER A 222 -14.47 11.04 9.68
N ASN A 223 -14.97 9.95 10.24
CA ASN A 223 -15.99 9.13 9.60
C ASN A 223 -17.15 8.92 10.58
N LEU A 224 -18.38 9.08 10.10
CA LEU A 224 -19.61 8.80 10.80
C LEU A 224 -20.46 7.85 9.95
N GLY A 225 -20.81 6.70 10.50
CA GLY A 225 -21.62 5.69 9.83
C GLY A 225 -22.86 5.30 10.64
N PHE A 226 -23.98 5.15 9.98
CA PHE A 226 -25.19 4.57 10.54
C PHE A 226 -25.61 3.39 9.69
N TYR A 227 -25.94 2.26 10.33
CA TYR A 227 -26.36 1.09 9.60
C TYR A 227 -27.53 0.36 10.27
N HIS A 228 -28.33 -0.24 9.41
CA HIS A 228 -29.41 -1.13 9.81
C HIS A 228 -29.38 -2.39 8.93
N GLU A 229 -29.57 -3.55 9.54
CA GLU A 229 -29.75 -4.82 8.85
C GLU A 229 -30.99 -5.53 9.41
N SER A 230 -31.87 -5.93 8.51
CA SER A 230 -33.03 -6.77 8.78
C SER A 230 -32.85 -8.13 8.12
N LEU A 231 -33.07 -9.19 8.88
CA LEU A 231 -33.18 -10.56 8.38
C LEU A 231 -34.61 -11.04 8.60
N PHE A 232 -35.28 -11.40 7.50
CA PHE A 232 -36.63 -11.92 7.51
C PHE A 232 -36.63 -13.41 7.19
N ASP A 233 -37.12 -14.24 8.12
CA ASP A 233 -37.37 -15.66 7.85
C ASP A 233 -38.72 -15.79 7.10
N LEU A 234 -38.64 -15.84 5.76
CA LEU A 234 -39.83 -15.94 4.89
C LEU A 234 -40.49 -17.32 4.99
N SER A 235 -39.69 -18.34 5.28
CA SER A 235 -40.13 -19.70 5.56
C SER A 235 -39.10 -20.43 6.43
N SER A 236 -39.35 -21.68 6.79
CA SER A 236 -38.35 -22.51 7.50
C SER A 236 -37.04 -22.70 6.74
N SER A 237 -37.06 -22.52 5.42
CA SER A 237 -35.88 -22.73 4.58
C SER A 237 -35.38 -21.47 3.87
N LEU A 238 -36.16 -20.38 3.81
CA LEU A 238 -35.83 -19.19 3.04
C LEU A 238 -35.77 -17.95 3.93
N SER A 239 -34.64 -17.23 3.88
CA SER A 239 -34.45 -15.97 4.61
C SER A 239 -34.01 -14.85 3.66
N LEU A 240 -34.54 -13.65 3.88
CA LEU A 240 -34.22 -12.42 3.15
C LEU A 240 -33.45 -11.46 4.05
N THR A 241 -32.30 -10.99 3.61
CA THR A 241 -31.51 -9.96 4.28
C THR A 241 -31.64 -8.63 3.55
N LEU A 242 -32.00 -7.57 4.26
CA LEU A 242 -32.00 -6.19 3.79
C LEU A 242 -31.05 -5.39 4.68
N GLY A 243 -30.01 -4.81 4.09
CA GLY A 243 -29.06 -3.95 4.78
C GLY A 243 -29.01 -2.56 4.15
N LEU A 244 -28.81 -1.56 4.97
CA LEU A 244 -28.57 -0.19 4.54
C LEU A 244 -27.57 0.45 5.48
N ARG A 245 -26.52 1.05 4.92
CA ARG A 245 -25.54 1.84 5.65
C ARG A 245 -25.37 3.20 4.97
N TYR A 246 -25.34 4.24 5.76
CA TYR A 246 -24.95 5.57 5.32
C TYR A 246 -23.61 5.92 5.97
N ASP A 247 -22.64 6.31 5.17
CA ASP A 247 -21.35 6.80 5.61
C ASP A 247 -21.17 8.26 5.19
N TYR A 248 -20.71 9.08 6.14
CA TYR A 248 -20.26 10.45 5.92
C TYR A 248 -18.82 10.57 6.36
N MET A 249 -17.93 10.96 5.46
CA MET A 249 -16.52 11.14 5.73
C MET A 249 -16.09 12.58 5.43
N LEU A 250 -15.40 13.18 6.39
CA LEU A 250 -14.71 14.45 6.24
C LEU A 250 -13.20 14.17 6.23
N THR A 251 -12.52 14.63 5.19
CA THR A 251 -11.07 14.59 5.08
C THR A 251 -10.51 15.98 4.87
N SER A 252 -9.35 16.25 5.42
CA SER A 252 -8.66 17.52 5.18
C SER A 252 -7.16 17.30 5.10
N ILE A 253 -6.48 18.25 4.48
CA ILE A 253 -5.02 18.32 4.47
C ILE A 253 -4.59 19.74 4.80
N HIS A 254 -3.62 19.87 5.70
CA HIS A 254 -2.80 21.04 5.88
C HIS A 254 -1.38 20.68 5.49
N TYR A 255 -0.79 21.41 4.58
CA TYR A 255 0.53 21.13 4.01
C TYR A 255 1.44 22.34 4.09
N GLU A 256 2.67 22.08 4.52
CA GLU A 256 3.81 22.99 4.45
C GLU A 256 4.89 22.25 3.65
N SER A 257 4.97 22.52 2.36
CA SER A 257 5.89 21.83 1.45
C SER A 257 6.70 22.82 0.67
N SER A 258 8.00 22.58 0.54
CA SER A 258 8.87 23.45 -0.24
C SER A 258 9.87 22.63 -1.04
N ALA A 259 10.42 23.22 -2.08
CA ALA A 259 11.59 22.70 -2.75
C ALA A 259 12.60 23.84 -2.97
N TYR A 260 13.87 23.48 -2.96
CA TYR A 260 14.95 24.43 -3.22
C TYR A 260 15.99 23.84 -4.15
N MET A 261 16.61 24.72 -4.94
CA MET A 261 17.81 24.47 -5.73
C MET A 261 18.82 25.58 -5.40
N ALA A 262 19.87 25.21 -4.66
CA ALA A 262 20.97 26.12 -4.38
C ALA A 262 22.11 25.86 -5.38
N MET A 263 22.54 26.90 -6.07
CA MET A 263 23.57 26.91 -7.11
C MET A 263 24.76 27.70 -6.61
N LYS A 264 25.88 27.04 -6.33
CA LYS A 264 27.16 27.69 -6.01
C LYS A 264 27.99 27.78 -7.26
N ALA A 265 28.10 28.99 -7.80
CA ALA A 265 28.88 29.29 -8.98
C ALA A 265 30.25 29.84 -8.61
N ASN A 266 31.28 29.33 -9.26
CA ASN A 266 32.61 29.95 -9.31
C ASN A 266 32.84 30.43 -10.75
N VAL A 267 32.88 31.75 -10.96
CA VAL A 267 33.06 32.33 -12.27
C VAL A 267 34.30 33.21 -12.25
N MET A 268 35.37 32.73 -12.91
CA MET A 268 36.65 33.45 -13.01
C MET A 268 37.19 33.85 -11.61
N GLY A 269 37.15 32.91 -10.65
CA GLY A 269 37.64 33.11 -9.28
C GLY A 269 36.69 33.90 -8.35
N ARG A 270 35.50 34.25 -8.82
CA ARG A 270 34.46 34.89 -7.99
C ARG A 270 33.40 33.88 -7.66
N GLU A 271 33.17 33.67 -6.36
CA GLU A 271 32.11 32.82 -5.88
C GLU A 271 30.81 33.62 -5.70
N ALA A 272 29.69 32.98 -6.10
CA ALA A 272 28.35 33.47 -5.84
C ALA A 272 27.43 32.29 -5.57
N THR A 273 26.49 32.46 -4.65
CA THR A 273 25.45 31.47 -4.37
C THR A 273 24.11 32.06 -4.74
N TYR A 274 23.33 31.33 -5.48
CA TYR A 274 21.97 31.67 -5.88
C TYR A 274 21.03 30.57 -5.41
N THR A 275 19.91 30.96 -4.84
CA THR A 275 18.91 30.02 -4.35
C THR A 275 17.59 30.26 -5.05
N LEU A 276 17.09 29.22 -5.71
CA LEU A 276 15.74 29.14 -6.24
C LEU A 276 14.89 28.35 -5.26
N ARG A 277 13.74 28.91 -4.84
CA ARG A 277 12.82 28.27 -3.93
C ARG A 277 11.40 28.31 -4.46
N SER A 278 10.64 27.27 -4.17
CA SER A 278 9.19 27.26 -4.28
C SER A 278 8.62 26.72 -2.99
N MET A 279 7.58 27.35 -2.45
CA MET A 279 6.97 26.97 -1.18
C MET A 279 5.46 27.06 -1.28
N LEU A 280 4.79 26.00 -0.88
CA LEU A 280 3.35 25.91 -0.76
C LEU A 280 2.98 25.67 0.70
N ASP A 281 2.19 26.59 1.25
CA ASP A 281 1.61 26.50 2.59
C ASP A 281 0.12 26.74 2.47
N GLY A 282 -0.68 25.71 2.76
CA GLY A 282 -2.11 25.78 2.52
C GLY A 282 -2.90 24.68 3.20
N ARG A 283 -4.20 24.77 3.03
CA ARG A 283 -5.14 23.77 3.53
C ARG A 283 -6.33 23.63 2.60
N THR A 284 -6.82 22.39 2.48
CA THR A 284 -8.09 22.10 1.83
C THR A 284 -8.84 21.00 2.56
N HIS A 285 -10.11 20.85 2.29
CA HIS A 285 -10.94 19.79 2.87
C HIS A 285 -11.98 19.34 1.85
N ASP A 286 -12.32 18.08 1.93
CA ASP A 286 -13.39 17.44 1.16
C ASP A 286 -14.29 16.63 2.08
N HIS A 287 -15.50 16.42 1.65
CA HIS A 287 -16.42 15.49 2.29
C HIS A 287 -16.97 14.51 1.27
N PHE A 288 -17.19 13.31 1.72
CA PHE A 288 -17.76 12.23 0.91
C PHE A 288 -18.90 11.59 1.67
N GLU A 289 -19.98 11.32 0.96
CA GLU A 289 -21.13 10.63 1.53
C GLU A 289 -21.57 9.51 0.61
N GLU A 290 -21.97 8.40 1.20
CA GLU A 290 -22.37 7.25 0.42
C GLU A 290 -23.45 6.43 1.11
N LEU A 291 -24.42 5.99 0.32
CA LEU A 291 -25.46 5.06 0.75
C LEU A 291 -25.14 3.66 0.22
N LEU A 292 -25.04 2.70 1.10
CA LEU A 292 -24.54 1.35 0.85
C LEU A 292 -25.67 0.31 1.10
N PRO A 293 -26.51 0.03 0.11
CA PRO A 293 -27.53 -1.00 0.21
C PRO A 293 -26.92 -2.40 0.08
N LYS A 294 -27.56 -3.37 0.75
CA LYS A 294 -27.30 -4.81 0.67
C LYS A 294 -28.63 -5.55 0.57
N LEU A 295 -28.71 -6.47 -0.38
CA LEU A 295 -29.81 -7.42 -0.53
C LEU A 295 -29.24 -8.83 -0.56
N GLY A 296 -29.73 -9.71 0.31
CA GLY A 296 -29.31 -11.10 0.37
C GLY A 296 -30.49 -12.05 0.44
N LEU A 297 -30.42 -13.17 -0.24
CA LEU A 297 -31.35 -14.27 -0.14
C LEU A 297 -30.58 -15.54 0.25
N THR A 298 -31.03 -16.23 1.28
CA THR A 298 -30.40 -17.46 1.76
C THR A 298 -31.43 -18.57 1.80
N TRP A 299 -31.12 -19.68 1.12
CA TRP A 299 -31.93 -20.88 1.12
C TRP A 299 -31.21 -22.01 1.88
N ARG A 300 -31.78 -22.43 3.01
CA ARG A 300 -31.34 -23.59 3.78
C ARG A 300 -31.73 -24.86 3.07
N LEU A 301 -30.78 -25.73 2.78
CA LEU A 301 -30.99 -26.95 1.99
C LEU A 301 -31.34 -28.14 2.89
N ASP A 302 -30.76 -28.18 4.09
CA ASP A 302 -30.89 -29.29 5.05
C ASP A 302 -30.83 -28.81 6.52
N SER A 303 -30.89 -29.76 7.43
CA SER A 303 -30.74 -29.55 8.87
C SER A 303 -29.28 -29.52 9.35
N HIS A 304 -28.32 -29.84 8.51
CA HIS A 304 -26.88 -29.87 8.81
C HIS A 304 -26.19 -28.51 8.58
N GLY A 305 -26.99 -27.48 8.21
CA GLY A 305 -26.50 -26.13 7.97
C GLY A 305 -26.08 -25.85 6.53
N SER A 306 -26.33 -26.77 5.61
CA SER A 306 -26.10 -26.52 4.19
C SER A 306 -27.06 -25.44 3.66
N ASN A 307 -26.52 -24.51 2.89
CA ASN A 307 -27.31 -23.44 2.32
C ASN A 307 -26.78 -22.97 0.96
N MET A 308 -27.63 -22.31 0.20
CA MET A 308 -27.27 -21.49 -0.96
C MET A 308 -27.63 -20.05 -0.68
N TYR A 309 -26.87 -19.12 -1.23
CA TYR A 309 -27.16 -17.70 -1.08
C TYR A 309 -26.88 -16.92 -2.36
N ALA A 310 -27.60 -15.81 -2.49
CA ALA A 310 -27.32 -14.78 -3.48
C ALA A 310 -27.26 -13.44 -2.77
N VAL A 311 -26.24 -12.60 -3.06
CA VAL A 311 -26.06 -11.29 -2.44
C VAL A 311 -25.73 -10.26 -3.50
N VAL A 312 -26.38 -9.09 -3.38
CA VAL A 312 -26.02 -7.88 -4.10
C VAL A 312 -25.69 -6.81 -3.07
N SER A 313 -24.55 -6.17 -3.19
CA SER A 313 -24.12 -5.13 -2.25
C SER A 313 -23.31 -4.04 -2.92
N LYS A 314 -23.45 -2.81 -2.41
CA LYS A 314 -22.63 -1.67 -2.79
C LYS A 314 -21.49 -1.49 -1.81
N GLY A 315 -20.26 -1.32 -2.33
CA GLY A 315 -19.07 -1.00 -1.60
C GLY A 315 -18.57 0.41 -1.90
N TYR A 316 -17.76 0.97 -1.00
CA TYR A 316 -17.25 2.33 -1.10
C TYR A 316 -15.86 2.43 -0.49
N ARG A 317 -14.99 3.22 -1.13
CA ARG A 317 -13.70 3.64 -0.60
C ARG A 317 -13.59 5.15 -0.79
N ALA A 318 -13.36 5.89 0.29
CA ALA A 318 -13.29 7.34 0.26
C ALA A 318 -12.13 7.86 -0.58
N GLY A 319 -12.26 9.08 -1.08
CA GLY A 319 -11.19 9.85 -1.68
C GLY A 319 -10.20 10.41 -0.64
N GLY A 320 -9.23 11.18 -1.10
CA GLY A 320 -8.20 11.74 -0.22
C GLY A 320 -7.18 12.58 -0.97
N TYR A 321 -5.96 12.68 -0.41
CA TYR A 321 -4.90 13.56 -0.92
C TYR A 321 -3.57 12.82 -1.11
N ASN A 322 -2.87 13.15 -2.18
CA ASN A 322 -1.56 12.63 -2.57
C ASN A 322 -0.43 13.55 -2.09
N ILE A 323 0.15 13.28 -0.94
CA ILE A 323 1.25 14.09 -0.40
C ILE A 323 2.53 14.00 -1.24
N GLN A 324 2.75 12.92 -1.99
CA GLN A 324 3.91 12.73 -2.86
C GLN A 324 3.91 13.67 -4.08
N MET A 325 2.74 14.14 -4.50
CA MET A 325 2.60 15.07 -5.62
C MET A 325 3.26 16.44 -5.37
N PHE A 326 3.36 16.87 -4.12
CA PHE A 326 4.00 18.14 -3.80
C PHE A 326 5.44 18.22 -4.27
N SER A 327 6.22 17.15 -4.10
CA SER A 327 7.62 17.12 -4.56
C SER A 327 7.71 17.25 -6.09
N ASP A 328 6.81 16.63 -6.83
CA ASP A 328 6.78 16.71 -8.30
C ASP A 328 6.35 18.10 -8.79
N ILE A 329 5.29 18.67 -8.20
CA ILE A 329 4.80 20.02 -8.51
C ILE A 329 5.92 21.04 -8.28
N LEU A 330 6.52 21.05 -7.09
CA LEU A 330 7.54 22.02 -6.71
C LEU A 330 8.83 21.87 -7.56
N GLN A 331 9.24 20.64 -7.89
CA GLN A 331 10.39 20.43 -8.79
C GLN A 331 10.11 20.95 -10.21
N THR A 332 8.89 20.76 -10.70
CA THR A 332 8.46 21.28 -12.01
C THR A 332 8.54 22.82 -12.00
N GLU A 333 8.08 23.47 -10.94
CA GLU A 333 8.17 24.93 -10.78
C GLU A 333 9.62 25.43 -10.72
N LEU A 334 10.50 24.74 -9.96
CA LEU A 334 11.93 25.08 -9.94
C LEU A 334 12.54 24.97 -11.33
N ASN A 335 12.22 23.92 -12.10
CA ASN A 335 12.73 23.74 -13.44
C ASN A 335 12.26 24.84 -14.40
N ALA A 336 10.98 25.24 -14.32
CA ALA A 336 10.43 26.33 -15.12
C ALA A 336 11.05 27.69 -14.81
N ASN A 337 11.47 27.92 -13.56
CA ASN A 337 12.00 29.21 -13.08
C ASN A 337 13.53 29.28 -12.98
N ARG A 338 14.26 28.27 -13.45
CA ARG A 338 15.72 28.16 -13.33
C ARG A 338 16.48 29.40 -13.86
N GLN A 339 15.99 30.01 -14.95
CA GLN A 339 16.63 31.20 -15.52
C GLN A 339 16.51 32.45 -14.62
N ASN A 340 15.43 32.54 -13.83
CA ASN A 340 15.23 33.66 -12.92
C ASN A 340 16.29 33.66 -11.79
N ALA A 341 16.64 32.46 -11.31
CA ALA A 341 17.64 32.29 -10.26
C ALA A 341 19.08 32.67 -10.69
N MET A 342 19.38 32.67 -11.99
CA MET A 342 20.68 33.12 -12.49
C MET A 342 20.92 34.64 -12.32
N ARG A 343 19.90 35.41 -11.92
CA ARG A 343 19.97 36.84 -11.68
C ARG A 343 20.04 37.22 -10.21
N GLY A 344 19.94 36.23 -9.32
CA GLY A 344 19.90 36.40 -7.86
C GLY A 344 18.99 35.36 -7.23
N ASP A 345 18.86 35.42 -5.91
CA ASP A 345 17.87 34.57 -5.20
C ASP A 345 16.47 34.86 -5.75
N TYR A 346 15.70 33.80 -5.93
CA TYR A 346 14.35 33.88 -6.48
C TYR A 346 13.40 32.92 -5.77
N ASP A 347 12.34 33.49 -5.22
CA ASP A 347 11.22 32.71 -4.68
C ASP A 347 10.07 32.73 -5.69
N VAL A 348 9.58 31.54 -6.05
CA VAL A 348 8.47 31.38 -7.01
C VAL A 348 7.19 31.92 -6.38
N PRO A 349 6.54 32.92 -6.97
CA PRO A 349 5.29 33.46 -6.43
C PRO A 349 4.12 32.54 -6.75
N HIS A 350 3.18 32.41 -5.83
CA HIS A 350 1.94 31.65 -6.02
C HIS A 350 0.72 32.54 -5.85
N SER A 351 -0.20 32.46 -6.79
CA SER A 351 -1.52 33.11 -6.75
C SER A 351 -2.56 32.20 -6.09
N ALA A 352 -3.74 32.72 -5.80
CA ALA A 352 -4.86 31.91 -5.33
C ALA A 352 -5.30 30.84 -6.36
N GLU A 353 -5.15 31.13 -7.66
CA GLU A 353 -5.44 30.17 -8.74
C GLU A 353 -4.44 29.00 -8.74
N ASP A 354 -3.15 29.26 -8.43
CA ASP A 354 -2.13 28.21 -8.33
C ASP A 354 -2.45 27.26 -7.16
N TYR A 355 -2.86 27.79 -6.00
CA TYR A 355 -3.32 26.97 -4.87
C TYR A 355 -4.55 26.13 -5.21
N GLU A 356 -5.49 26.66 -5.99
CA GLU A 356 -6.66 25.88 -6.44
C GLU A 356 -6.25 24.73 -7.35
N LYS A 357 -5.34 24.97 -8.32
CA LYS A 357 -4.77 23.93 -9.18
C LYS A 357 -4.02 22.87 -8.38
N VAL A 358 -3.21 23.28 -7.40
CA VAL A 358 -2.52 22.35 -6.49
C VAL A 358 -3.53 21.45 -5.77
N ASN A 359 -4.57 22.04 -5.17
CA ASN A 359 -5.59 21.29 -4.44
C ASN A 359 -6.32 20.29 -5.33
N GLN A 360 -6.63 20.63 -6.58
CA GLN A 360 -7.21 19.72 -7.56
C GLN A 360 -6.24 18.59 -7.93
N THR A 361 -4.97 18.91 -8.15
CA THR A 361 -3.94 17.95 -8.56
C THR A 361 -3.63 16.90 -7.49
N ILE A 362 -3.65 17.30 -6.21
CA ILE A 362 -3.35 16.39 -5.09
C ILE A 362 -4.55 15.53 -4.67
N SER A 363 -5.78 15.91 -5.05
CA SER A 363 -7.01 15.21 -4.67
C SER A 363 -7.25 13.97 -5.55
N TYR A 364 -7.88 12.97 -4.96
CA TYR A 364 -8.43 11.83 -5.68
C TYR A 364 -9.83 11.48 -5.17
N GLU A 365 -10.67 11.05 -6.11
CA GLU A 365 -12.09 10.80 -5.93
C GLU A 365 -12.38 9.45 -5.24
N PRO A 366 -13.58 9.28 -4.66
CA PRO A 366 -14.03 8.01 -4.12
C PRO A 366 -14.16 6.93 -5.20
N GLU A 367 -13.84 5.70 -4.77
CA GLU A 367 -14.12 4.48 -5.52
C GLU A 367 -15.43 3.87 -5.05
N VAL A 368 -16.29 3.45 -5.97
CA VAL A 368 -17.58 2.80 -5.69
C VAL A 368 -17.66 1.48 -6.42
N SER A 369 -18.09 0.43 -5.73
CA SER A 369 -18.25 -0.90 -6.31
C SER A 369 -19.65 -1.47 -6.08
N TRP A 370 -20.10 -2.29 -7.04
CA TRP A 370 -21.24 -3.17 -6.90
C TRP A 370 -20.77 -4.62 -7.01
N ASN A 371 -21.06 -5.41 -6.00
CA ASN A 371 -20.77 -6.84 -5.98
C ASN A 371 -22.05 -7.66 -6.11
N TYR A 372 -22.04 -8.64 -7.00
CA TYR A 372 -23.07 -9.64 -7.23
C TYR A 372 -22.44 -11.00 -6.96
N GLU A 373 -22.95 -11.73 -5.99
CA GLU A 373 -22.37 -13.01 -5.55
C GLU A 373 -23.46 -14.07 -5.43
N LEU A 374 -23.14 -15.26 -5.90
CA LEU A 374 -23.93 -16.47 -5.73
C LEU A 374 -23.04 -17.55 -5.13
N GLY A 375 -23.45 -18.18 -4.05
CA GLY A 375 -22.63 -19.18 -3.41
C GLY A 375 -23.43 -20.25 -2.68
N THR A 376 -22.69 -21.24 -2.20
CA THR A 376 -23.24 -22.33 -1.39
C THR A 376 -22.24 -22.76 -0.32
N HIS A 377 -22.77 -23.12 0.84
CA HIS A 377 -22.08 -23.80 1.92
C HIS A 377 -22.71 -25.16 2.09
N LEU A 378 -21.96 -26.23 1.82
CA LEU A 378 -22.45 -27.60 1.92
C LEU A 378 -21.70 -28.37 2.99
N ASN A 379 -22.47 -28.98 3.89
CA ASN A 379 -21.98 -29.93 4.89
C ASN A 379 -22.37 -31.34 4.44
N LEU A 380 -21.40 -32.09 3.95
CA LEU A 380 -21.62 -33.39 3.31
C LEU A 380 -21.12 -34.52 4.20
N PHE A 381 -21.67 -35.74 3.99
CA PHE A 381 -21.23 -36.94 4.70
C PHE A 381 -21.22 -36.76 6.23
N GLU A 382 -22.35 -36.35 6.82
CA GLU A 382 -22.49 -36.12 8.26
C GLU A 382 -21.45 -35.10 8.83
N ASN A 383 -21.15 -34.06 8.07
CA ASN A 383 -20.16 -33.01 8.36
C ASN A 383 -18.67 -33.49 8.23
N ALA A 384 -18.40 -34.63 7.62
CA ALA A 384 -17.02 -35.03 7.36
C ALA A 384 -16.36 -34.23 6.24
N LEU A 385 -17.15 -33.61 5.35
CA LEU A 385 -16.68 -32.76 4.27
C LEU A 385 -17.48 -31.46 4.24
N HIS A 386 -16.77 -30.32 4.26
CA HIS A 386 -17.32 -29.00 4.05
C HIS A 386 -16.87 -28.47 2.69
N LEU A 387 -17.82 -28.02 1.89
CA LEU A 387 -17.58 -27.37 0.60
C LEU A 387 -18.23 -25.99 0.62
N ASP A 388 -17.41 -24.94 0.46
CA ASP A 388 -17.82 -23.59 0.20
C ASP A 388 -17.47 -23.26 -1.25
N LEU A 389 -18.47 -22.83 -2.04
CA LEU A 389 -18.29 -22.46 -3.44
C LEU A 389 -19.01 -21.14 -3.68
N SER A 390 -18.33 -20.18 -4.31
CA SER A 390 -18.95 -18.93 -4.75
C SER A 390 -18.51 -18.53 -6.15
N ALA A 391 -19.37 -17.81 -6.83
CA ALA A 391 -19.08 -17.09 -8.06
C ALA A 391 -19.47 -15.63 -7.86
N PHE A 392 -18.63 -14.71 -8.30
CA PHE A 392 -18.85 -13.27 -8.12
C PHE A 392 -18.63 -12.49 -9.41
N TYR A 393 -19.31 -11.36 -9.49
CA TYR A 393 -19.09 -10.32 -10.48
C TYR A 393 -19.11 -8.97 -9.77
N MET A 394 -18.05 -8.18 -9.88
CA MET A 394 -17.91 -6.88 -9.26
C MET A 394 -17.62 -5.83 -10.31
N GLN A 395 -18.39 -4.75 -10.31
CA GLN A 395 -18.16 -3.54 -11.10
C GLN A 395 -17.58 -2.45 -10.21
N VAL A 396 -16.52 -1.79 -10.65
CA VAL A 396 -15.86 -0.70 -9.93
C VAL A 396 -15.89 0.56 -10.80
N LYS A 397 -16.26 1.69 -10.20
CA LYS A 397 -16.17 3.03 -10.80
C LYS A 397 -15.14 3.84 -10.04
N ASN A 398 -14.39 4.68 -10.75
CA ASN A 398 -13.31 5.51 -10.20
C ASN A 398 -12.30 4.67 -9.42
N GLN A 399 -11.90 3.51 -9.97
CA GLN A 399 -11.00 2.60 -9.30
C GLN A 399 -9.73 3.32 -8.85
N GLN A 400 -9.41 3.24 -7.56
CA GLN A 400 -8.21 3.83 -7.00
C GLN A 400 -7.01 2.92 -7.25
N LEU A 401 -6.05 3.41 -8.02
CA LEU A 401 -4.79 2.73 -8.33
C LEU A 401 -3.61 3.48 -7.76
N SER A 402 -2.65 2.74 -7.22
CA SER A 402 -1.37 3.28 -6.83
C SER A 402 -0.39 3.17 -7.99
N VAL A 403 0.02 4.31 -8.54
CA VAL A 403 0.99 4.42 -9.65
C VAL A 403 2.21 5.23 -9.20
N MET A 404 3.31 5.19 -9.97
CA MET A 404 4.46 6.07 -9.68
C MET A 404 4.05 7.52 -9.83
N ALA A 405 4.49 8.37 -8.89
CA ALA A 405 4.14 9.78 -8.87
C ALA A 405 4.95 10.57 -9.90
N GLY A 406 4.24 11.33 -10.73
CA GLY A 406 4.76 12.37 -11.61
C GLY A 406 5.92 11.99 -12.53
N ASN A 407 6.61 13.03 -13.01
CA ASN A 407 7.70 12.90 -13.98
C ASN A 407 9.02 12.41 -13.37
N TYR A 408 9.17 12.53 -12.05
CA TYR A 408 10.42 12.23 -11.35
C TYR A 408 10.37 10.92 -10.55
N GLY A 409 9.19 10.30 -10.41
CA GLY A 409 9.03 9.04 -9.69
C GLY A 409 9.25 9.13 -8.17
N PHE A 410 8.91 10.26 -7.55
CA PHE A 410 9.11 10.50 -6.11
C PHE A 410 8.08 9.79 -5.23
N GLY A 411 8.01 8.48 -5.31
CA GLY A 411 7.06 7.66 -4.57
C GLY A 411 5.84 7.27 -5.40
N ARG A 412 4.77 6.88 -4.74
CA ARG A 412 3.54 6.41 -5.37
C ARG A 412 2.37 7.31 -5.00
N MET A 413 1.51 7.58 -5.97
CA MET A 413 0.28 8.35 -5.79
C MET A 413 -0.95 7.50 -6.13
N MET A 414 -2.10 7.89 -5.60
CA MET A 414 -3.40 7.35 -5.99
C MET A 414 -3.96 8.11 -7.17
N VAL A 415 -4.42 7.37 -8.17
CA VAL A 415 -5.17 7.92 -9.31
C VAL A 415 -6.51 7.20 -9.43
N ASN A 416 -7.49 7.87 -10.00
CA ASN A 416 -8.77 7.26 -10.33
C ASN A 416 -8.71 6.71 -11.77
N ALA A 417 -8.69 5.38 -11.88
CA ALA A 417 -8.70 4.68 -13.16
C ALA A 417 -10.15 4.38 -13.57
N GLY A 418 -10.81 5.26 -14.22
CA GLY A 418 -12.13 5.12 -14.81
C GLY A 418 -13.01 3.99 -14.27
N LYS A 419 -13.23 2.94 -15.08
CA LYS A 419 -14.05 1.77 -14.72
C LYS A 419 -13.29 0.47 -14.89
N SER A 420 -13.61 -0.49 -14.03
CA SER A 420 -13.12 -1.87 -14.13
C SER A 420 -14.20 -2.87 -13.72
N HIS A 421 -14.01 -4.11 -14.09
CA HIS A 421 -14.77 -5.21 -13.51
C HIS A 421 -13.86 -6.38 -13.11
N SER A 422 -14.31 -7.09 -12.09
CA SER A 422 -13.70 -8.35 -11.64
C SER A 422 -14.76 -9.44 -11.64
N CYS A 423 -14.44 -10.62 -12.13
CA CYS A 423 -15.29 -11.79 -11.99
C CYS A 423 -14.45 -13.02 -11.66
N GLY A 424 -15.03 -13.94 -10.93
CA GLY A 424 -14.29 -15.09 -10.50
C GLY A 424 -15.12 -16.17 -9.83
N ILE A 425 -14.40 -17.23 -9.43
CA ILE A 425 -14.92 -18.36 -8.69
C ILE A 425 -13.99 -18.62 -7.51
N GLU A 426 -14.57 -18.88 -6.36
CA GLU A 426 -13.85 -19.31 -5.15
C GLU A 426 -14.39 -20.63 -4.67
N ALA A 427 -13.50 -21.56 -4.31
CA ALA A 427 -13.83 -22.87 -3.79
C ALA A 427 -12.96 -23.18 -2.57
N ALA A 428 -13.58 -23.58 -1.47
CA ALA A 428 -12.91 -24.07 -0.29
C ALA A 428 -13.45 -25.44 0.08
N LEU A 429 -12.57 -26.43 0.15
CA LEU A 429 -12.87 -27.77 0.63
C LEU A 429 -12.05 -28.02 1.89
N ARG A 430 -12.68 -28.58 2.90
CA ARG A 430 -12.01 -29.04 4.12
C ARG A 430 -12.71 -30.25 4.69
N GLY A 431 -11.95 -31.14 5.27
CA GLY A 431 -12.52 -32.33 5.82
C GLY A 431 -11.56 -33.10 6.70
N GLN A 432 -12.11 -34.14 7.31
CA GLN A 432 -11.39 -35.10 8.12
C GLN A 432 -11.54 -36.49 7.53
N LEU A 433 -10.47 -37.27 7.53
CA LEU A 433 -10.45 -38.67 7.10
C LEU A 433 -9.79 -39.54 8.17
N PHE A 434 -9.95 -40.85 8.05
CA PHE A 434 -9.36 -41.83 8.95
C PHE A 434 -9.71 -41.58 10.43
N ASN A 435 -11.00 -41.40 10.73
CA ASN A 435 -11.50 -41.08 12.09
C ASN A 435 -10.86 -39.86 12.74
N GLY A 436 -10.59 -38.82 11.93
CA GLY A 436 -10.00 -37.58 12.42
C GLY A 436 -8.47 -37.58 12.54
N HIS A 437 -7.79 -38.62 12.02
CA HIS A 437 -6.33 -38.64 11.99
C HIS A 437 -5.74 -37.80 10.84
N LEU A 438 -6.49 -37.55 9.77
CA LEU A 438 -6.07 -36.69 8.66
C LEU A 438 -7.02 -35.49 8.57
N ASP A 439 -6.49 -34.32 8.88
CA ASP A 439 -7.12 -33.03 8.59
C ASP A 439 -6.58 -32.51 7.27
N TRP A 440 -7.45 -32.05 6.38
CA TRP A 440 -7.02 -31.49 5.10
C TRP A 440 -7.89 -30.33 4.66
N MET A 441 -7.30 -29.42 3.90
CA MET A 441 -8.00 -28.32 3.26
C MET A 441 -7.41 -27.99 1.88
N VAL A 442 -8.27 -27.53 0.96
CA VAL A 442 -7.89 -26.98 -0.35
C VAL A 442 -8.74 -25.74 -0.60
N ASN A 443 -8.09 -24.61 -0.81
CA ASN A 443 -8.73 -23.36 -1.20
C ASN A 443 -8.22 -22.96 -2.58
N TYR A 444 -9.12 -22.64 -3.48
CA TYR A 444 -8.79 -22.20 -4.83
C TYR A 444 -9.61 -20.97 -5.20
N GLY A 445 -8.96 -19.99 -5.79
CA GLY A 445 -9.59 -18.80 -6.34
C GLY A 445 -9.15 -18.57 -7.79
N TYR A 446 -10.11 -18.21 -8.63
CA TYR A 446 -9.86 -17.65 -9.96
C TYR A 446 -10.46 -16.27 -10.03
N THR A 447 -9.66 -15.27 -10.46
CA THR A 447 -10.11 -13.90 -10.60
C THR A 447 -9.63 -13.32 -11.93
N ARG A 448 -10.56 -12.80 -12.71
CA ARG A 448 -10.29 -11.95 -13.87
C ARG A 448 -10.70 -10.53 -13.55
N ALA A 449 -9.73 -9.65 -13.31
CA ALA A 449 -9.92 -8.22 -13.06
C ALA A 449 -9.33 -7.43 -14.22
N VAL A 450 -10.11 -6.63 -14.92
CA VAL A 450 -9.69 -5.87 -16.11
C VAL A 450 -10.32 -4.47 -16.12
N PHE A 451 -9.64 -3.54 -16.77
CA PHE A 451 -10.15 -2.20 -17.00
C PHE A 451 -11.20 -2.20 -18.13
N ASP A 452 -12.33 -1.55 -17.90
CA ASP A 452 -13.33 -1.25 -18.92
C ASP A 452 -13.04 0.09 -19.58
N GLU A 453 -12.62 1.07 -18.77
CA GLU A 453 -12.28 2.43 -19.19
C GLU A 453 -11.11 2.92 -18.32
N TYR A 454 -9.95 3.08 -18.89
CA TYR A 454 -8.82 3.73 -18.23
C TYR A 454 -7.87 4.34 -19.26
N ARG A 455 -7.63 5.64 -19.15
CA ARG A 455 -6.63 6.36 -19.94
C ARG A 455 -5.73 7.16 -19.00
N SER A 456 -4.45 7.16 -19.26
CA SER A 456 -3.45 7.95 -18.53
C SER A 456 -2.71 8.86 -19.50
N GLY A 457 -2.45 10.11 -19.09
CA GLY A 457 -1.85 11.14 -19.93
C GLY A 457 -2.92 12.00 -20.65
N GLU A 458 -2.45 13.02 -21.35
CA GLU A 458 -3.29 13.97 -22.09
C GLU A 458 -2.95 14.03 -23.58
N GLY A 459 -3.95 14.33 -24.40
CA GLY A 459 -3.76 14.56 -25.84
C GLY A 459 -3.29 13.33 -26.62
N ALA A 460 -2.30 13.50 -27.47
CA ALA A 460 -1.76 12.45 -28.34
C ALA A 460 -0.87 11.43 -27.61
N GLU A 461 -0.42 11.75 -26.41
CA GLU A 461 0.40 10.87 -25.57
C GLU A 461 -0.44 10.05 -24.57
N ALA A 462 -1.77 10.17 -24.62
CA ALA A 462 -2.65 9.39 -23.76
C ALA A 462 -2.60 7.90 -24.11
N GLU A 463 -2.25 7.08 -23.13
CA GLU A 463 -2.26 5.62 -23.25
C GLU A 463 -3.64 5.07 -22.84
N ASP A 464 -4.17 4.13 -23.63
CA ASP A 464 -5.43 3.44 -23.34
C ASP A 464 -5.15 2.03 -22.79
N PHE A 465 -5.60 1.79 -21.57
CA PHE A 465 -5.41 0.52 -20.88
C PHE A 465 -6.69 -0.35 -20.84
N LYS A 466 -7.65 -0.07 -21.70
CA LYS A 466 -8.85 -0.90 -21.83
C LYS A 466 -8.47 -2.37 -22.07
N ASP A 467 -9.21 -3.28 -21.45
CA ASP A 467 -9.01 -4.74 -21.47
C ASP A 467 -7.68 -5.24 -20.86
N LYS A 468 -6.84 -4.34 -20.32
CA LYS A 468 -5.66 -4.73 -19.54
C LYS A 468 -6.08 -5.22 -18.16
N PHE A 469 -5.29 -6.16 -17.62
CA PHE A 469 -5.49 -6.65 -16.27
C PHE A 469 -5.15 -5.59 -15.22
N VAL A 470 -5.96 -5.53 -14.18
CA VAL A 470 -5.67 -4.69 -13.00
C VAL A 470 -4.40 -5.19 -12.33
N PRO A 471 -3.42 -4.31 -12.06
CA PRO A 471 -2.16 -4.69 -11.43
C PRO A 471 -2.35 -5.30 -10.04
N TYR A 472 -1.41 -6.16 -9.64
CA TYR A 472 -1.35 -6.81 -8.31
C TYR A 472 -2.51 -7.78 -8.02
N VAL A 473 -3.34 -8.11 -8.99
CA VAL A 473 -4.40 -9.12 -8.87
C VAL A 473 -3.94 -10.43 -9.52
N PRO A 474 -3.64 -11.48 -8.74
CA PRO A 474 -3.29 -12.78 -9.30
C PRO A 474 -4.52 -13.44 -9.95
N GLN A 475 -4.32 -14.02 -11.13
CA GLN A 475 -5.40 -14.71 -11.85
C GLN A 475 -5.85 -16.00 -11.16
N HIS A 476 -4.94 -16.67 -10.47
CA HIS A 476 -5.21 -17.90 -9.74
C HIS A 476 -4.55 -17.85 -8.36
N THR A 477 -5.21 -18.37 -7.37
CA THR A 477 -4.67 -18.59 -6.03
C THR A 477 -5.00 -20.01 -5.60
N LEU A 478 -4.03 -20.72 -5.02
CA LEU A 478 -4.22 -22.04 -4.44
C LEU A 478 -3.53 -22.12 -3.09
N SER A 479 -4.23 -22.58 -2.07
CA SER A 479 -3.67 -22.96 -0.79
C SER A 479 -4.20 -24.34 -0.42
N ALA A 480 -3.33 -25.30 -0.21
CA ALA A 480 -3.72 -26.62 0.26
C ALA A 480 -2.82 -27.04 1.42
N ALA A 481 -3.39 -27.74 2.39
CA ALA A 481 -2.68 -28.29 3.54
C ALA A 481 -3.26 -29.64 3.93
N ALA A 482 -2.41 -30.51 4.48
CA ALA A 482 -2.82 -31.79 5.04
C ALA A 482 -1.92 -32.12 6.25
N ASP A 483 -2.56 -32.49 7.36
CA ASP A 483 -1.93 -32.85 8.61
C ASP A 483 -2.38 -34.26 9.03
N TYR A 484 -1.43 -35.19 9.07
CA TYR A 484 -1.68 -36.57 9.49
C TYR A 484 -1.16 -36.79 10.90
N ARG A 485 -2.07 -37.07 11.81
CA ARG A 485 -1.78 -37.32 13.22
C ARG A 485 -1.67 -38.82 13.50
N ILE A 486 -0.58 -39.22 14.12
CA ILE A 486 -0.28 -40.58 14.61
C ILE A 486 -0.31 -40.52 16.14
N ASP A 487 -1.31 -41.11 16.75
CA ASP A 487 -1.34 -41.27 18.20
C ASP A 487 -0.42 -42.41 18.60
N THR A 488 0.32 -42.25 19.69
CA THR A 488 1.27 -43.26 20.17
C THR A 488 0.94 -43.70 21.59
N ASP A 489 1.23 -44.97 21.89
CA ASP A 489 1.11 -45.51 23.26
C ASP A 489 2.33 -45.16 24.14
N CYS A 490 3.21 -44.32 23.66
CA CYS A 490 4.42 -43.92 24.37
C CYS A 490 4.12 -42.90 25.47
N ARG A 491 4.56 -43.15 26.70
CA ARG A 491 4.33 -42.24 27.83
C ARG A 491 4.94 -40.85 27.65
N LEU A 492 6.02 -40.75 26.87
CA LEU A 492 6.74 -39.51 26.62
C LEU A 492 6.27 -38.77 25.35
N LEU A 493 5.73 -39.48 24.38
CA LEU A 493 5.28 -38.94 23.09
C LEU A 493 3.80 -39.30 22.91
N ARG A 494 2.90 -38.33 23.03
CA ARG A 494 1.46 -38.55 22.90
C ARG A 494 1.02 -38.71 21.45
N SER A 495 1.54 -37.85 20.60
CA SER A 495 1.24 -37.93 19.17
C SER A 495 2.37 -37.32 18.33
N LEU A 496 2.43 -37.75 17.08
CA LEU A 496 3.28 -37.22 16.04
C LEU A 496 2.38 -36.72 14.91
N THR A 497 2.52 -35.45 14.49
CA THR A 497 1.78 -34.91 13.34
C THR A 497 2.74 -34.61 12.19
N LEU A 498 2.46 -35.20 11.04
CA LEU A 498 3.16 -34.92 9.78
C LEU A 498 2.29 -33.97 8.96
N GLY A 499 2.78 -32.77 8.71
CA GLY A 499 2.06 -31.77 7.94
C GLY A 499 2.78 -31.34 6.67
N ALA A 500 2.01 -31.09 5.64
CA ALA A 500 2.51 -30.51 4.39
C ALA A 500 1.52 -29.43 3.90
N ASN A 501 2.07 -28.38 3.29
CA ASN A 501 1.25 -27.34 2.69
C ASN A 501 1.87 -26.84 1.38
N VAL A 502 1.01 -26.41 0.46
CA VAL A 502 1.39 -25.71 -0.77
C VAL A 502 0.60 -24.43 -0.91
N ASN A 503 1.30 -23.36 -1.28
CA ASN A 503 0.69 -22.09 -1.66
C ASN A 503 1.18 -21.77 -3.08
N ALA A 504 0.25 -21.54 -4.00
CA ALA A 504 0.56 -21.18 -5.37
C ALA A 504 -0.19 -19.92 -5.78
N GLN A 505 0.46 -19.13 -6.59
CA GLN A 505 -0.09 -17.89 -7.14
C GLN A 505 0.11 -17.89 -8.65
N GLY A 506 -0.95 -17.61 -9.39
CA GLY A 506 -0.96 -17.51 -10.83
C GLY A 506 -0.32 -16.20 -11.31
N LYS A 507 -0.42 -15.98 -12.62
CA LYS A 507 0.15 -14.80 -13.24
C LYS A 507 -0.41 -13.52 -12.62
N THR A 508 0.51 -12.59 -12.27
CA THR A 508 0.20 -11.29 -11.69
C THR A 508 0.96 -10.22 -12.47
N TYR A 509 0.27 -9.22 -12.99
CA TYR A 509 0.89 -8.07 -13.63
C TYR A 509 1.22 -7.00 -12.60
N TRP A 510 2.30 -6.24 -12.85
CA TRP A 510 2.81 -5.25 -11.91
C TRP A 510 2.49 -3.80 -12.30
N ASP A 511 2.13 -3.56 -13.56
CA ASP A 511 1.77 -2.25 -14.08
C ASP A 511 0.46 -2.29 -14.89
N GLN A 512 -0.13 -1.13 -15.10
CA GLN A 512 -1.39 -0.97 -15.82
C GLN A 512 -1.29 -1.32 -17.31
N ALA A 513 -0.10 -1.19 -17.91
CA ALA A 513 0.16 -1.56 -19.31
C ALA A 513 0.30 -3.09 -19.50
N ASN A 514 0.42 -3.84 -18.39
CA ASN A 514 0.73 -5.27 -18.35
C ASN A 514 2.08 -5.61 -19.02
N SER A 515 3.04 -4.70 -18.93
CA SER A 515 4.34 -4.83 -19.60
C SER A 515 5.25 -5.83 -18.90
N TYR A 516 5.10 -6.03 -17.58
CA TYR A 516 5.86 -7.01 -16.82
C TYR A 516 5.00 -7.70 -15.74
N SER A 517 5.38 -8.92 -15.39
CA SER A 517 4.56 -9.79 -14.55
C SER A 517 5.39 -10.83 -13.81
N GLN A 518 4.83 -11.37 -12.74
CA GLN A 518 5.24 -12.63 -12.13
C GLN A 518 4.46 -13.78 -12.76
N ASN A 519 5.15 -14.80 -13.25
CA ASN A 519 4.51 -16.03 -13.71
C ASN A 519 4.03 -16.88 -12.53
N LEU A 520 3.23 -17.91 -12.84
CA LEU A 520 2.78 -18.88 -11.83
C LEU A 520 3.97 -19.46 -11.07
N TYR A 521 3.85 -19.49 -9.75
CA TYR A 521 4.79 -20.17 -8.87
C TYR A 521 4.05 -20.89 -7.73
N ALA A 522 4.73 -21.86 -7.12
CA ALA A 522 4.24 -22.58 -5.95
C ALA A 522 5.35 -22.71 -4.90
N VAL A 523 4.97 -22.58 -3.64
CA VAL A 523 5.84 -22.68 -2.47
C VAL A 523 5.34 -23.85 -1.62
N LEU A 524 6.19 -24.85 -1.41
CA LEU A 524 5.91 -26.04 -0.61
C LEU A 524 6.51 -25.89 0.78
N GLY A 525 5.72 -26.20 1.81
CA GLY A 525 6.15 -26.29 3.19
C GLY A 525 5.84 -27.65 3.79
N ALA A 526 6.54 -28.02 4.86
CA ALA A 526 6.25 -29.19 5.66
C ALA A 526 6.60 -28.96 7.12
N HIS A 527 5.97 -29.71 8.00
CA HIS A 527 6.29 -29.71 9.42
C HIS A 527 6.13 -31.10 10.04
N LEU A 528 6.83 -31.27 11.15
CA LEU A 528 6.75 -32.45 12.00
C LEU A 528 6.58 -31.98 13.44
N ASP A 529 5.42 -32.28 14.04
CA ASP A 529 5.09 -31.90 15.41
C ASP A 529 5.14 -33.11 16.32
N ALA A 530 5.88 -33.02 17.42
CA ALA A 530 5.95 -34.04 18.46
C ALA A 530 5.31 -33.49 19.75
N ASP A 531 4.16 -34.05 20.14
CA ASP A 531 3.45 -33.70 21.37
C ASP A 531 3.93 -34.57 22.55
N LEU A 532 4.66 -33.94 23.46
CA LEU A 532 5.14 -34.55 24.70
C LEU A 532 4.23 -34.22 25.90
N GLY A 533 3.03 -33.72 25.64
CA GLY A 533 2.03 -33.35 26.65
C GLY A 533 2.22 -31.96 27.22
N LYS A 534 3.30 -31.68 27.91
CA LYS A 534 3.65 -30.33 28.41
C LYS A 534 4.47 -29.51 27.42
N VAL A 535 5.06 -30.16 26.45
CA VAL A 535 5.92 -29.53 25.44
C VAL A 535 5.50 -30.03 24.06
N LEU A 536 5.26 -29.12 23.14
CA LEU A 536 5.12 -29.41 21.71
C LEU A 536 6.41 -28.94 21.02
N ILE A 537 7.05 -29.84 20.29
CA ILE A 537 8.24 -29.55 19.47
C ILE A 537 7.83 -29.62 18.02
N SER A 538 7.98 -28.53 17.27
CA SER A 538 7.66 -28.42 15.86
C SER A 538 8.91 -28.17 15.03
N PHE A 539 9.27 -29.12 14.17
CA PHE A 539 10.27 -28.93 13.12
C PHE A 539 9.55 -28.49 11.86
N TRP A 540 9.93 -27.37 11.28
CA TRP A 540 9.29 -26.85 10.09
C TRP A 540 10.27 -26.49 8.99
N ALA A 541 9.83 -26.58 7.76
CA ALA A 541 10.53 -26.12 6.57
C ALA A 541 9.56 -25.40 5.63
N ARG A 542 10.01 -24.27 5.08
CA ARG A 542 9.27 -23.44 4.13
C ARG A 542 10.06 -23.32 2.84
N ASN A 543 9.33 -23.21 1.73
CA ASN A 543 9.92 -23.17 0.40
C ASN A 543 10.92 -24.33 0.17
N LEU A 544 10.47 -25.56 0.42
CA LEU A 544 11.28 -26.78 0.30
C LEU A 544 11.95 -26.94 -1.07
N THR A 545 11.29 -26.47 -2.13
CA THR A 545 11.78 -26.53 -3.51
C THR A 545 12.76 -25.39 -3.84
N ASN A 546 12.98 -24.47 -2.89
CA ASN A 546 13.73 -23.24 -3.11
C ASN A 546 13.28 -22.48 -4.37
N THR A 547 11.97 -22.42 -4.59
CA THR A 547 11.35 -21.74 -5.73
C THR A 547 11.71 -20.25 -5.70
N HIS A 548 12.17 -19.71 -6.81
CA HIS A 548 12.43 -18.30 -6.98
C HIS A 548 11.17 -17.61 -7.52
N TYR A 549 10.74 -16.56 -6.84
CA TYR A 549 9.57 -15.75 -7.22
C TYR A 549 9.73 -14.34 -6.66
N ASN A 550 9.03 -13.39 -7.26
CA ASN A 550 8.97 -12.01 -6.81
C ASN A 550 7.63 -11.74 -6.10
N THR A 551 7.70 -11.03 -4.99
CA THR A 551 6.50 -10.65 -4.20
C THR A 551 5.98 -9.28 -4.55
N PHE A 552 6.84 -8.44 -5.14
CA PHE A 552 6.55 -7.08 -5.55
C PHE A 552 7.51 -6.67 -6.66
N ALA A 553 7.04 -5.84 -7.60
CA ALA A 553 7.90 -5.22 -8.58
C ALA A 553 7.42 -3.81 -8.92
N VAL A 554 8.35 -2.94 -9.30
CA VAL A 554 8.15 -1.53 -9.57
C VAL A 554 9.12 -1.07 -10.65
N ASP A 555 8.73 -0.08 -11.42
CA ASP A 555 9.60 0.63 -12.33
C ASP A 555 10.17 1.91 -11.70
N ASN A 556 11.30 2.36 -12.19
CA ASN A 556 11.96 3.59 -11.79
C ASN A 556 12.60 4.26 -13.01
N ALA A 557 12.55 5.58 -13.07
CA ALA A 557 13.11 6.38 -14.16
C ALA A 557 14.16 7.41 -13.66
N ALA A 558 14.76 7.21 -12.49
CA ALA A 558 15.76 8.14 -11.93
C ALA A 558 16.95 8.41 -12.84
N THR A 559 17.35 7.42 -13.67
CA THR A 559 18.43 7.55 -14.67
C THR A 559 18.01 8.21 -15.99
N GLY A 560 16.73 8.57 -16.13
CA GLY A 560 16.14 8.99 -17.41
C GLY A 560 15.71 7.83 -18.33
N ASN A 561 15.98 6.58 -17.92
CA ASN A 561 15.52 5.37 -18.59
C ASN A 561 14.63 4.57 -17.64
N LYS A 562 13.59 3.95 -18.19
CA LYS A 562 12.73 3.07 -17.41
C LYS A 562 13.45 1.77 -17.06
N GLU A 563 13.68 1.55 -15.78
CA GLU A 563 14.29 0.34 -15.23
C GLU A 563 13.29 -0.36 -14.29
N TYR A 564 13.45 -1.67 -14.10
CA TYR A 564 12.50 -2.48 -13.35
C TYR A 564 13.21 -3.13 -12.17
N PHE A 565 12.57 -3.09 -11.01
CA PHE A 565 13.10 -3.62 -9.76
C PHE A 565 12.06 -4.53 -9.11
N ALA A 566 12.52 -5.55 -8.41
CA ALA A 566 11.63 -6.47 -7.71
C ALA A 566 12.20 -6.92 -6.37
N GLN A 567 11.29 -7.28 -5.48
CA GLN A 567 11.62 -7.94 -4.22
C GLN A 567 11.40 -9.44 -4.37
N ARG A 568 12.46 -10.22 -4.10
CA ARG A 568 12.37 -11.69 -4.07
C ARG A 568 11.57 -12.17 -2.88
N GLY A 569 10.84 -13.24 -3.07
CA GLY A 569 10.28 -14.03 -2.00
C GLY A 569 11.36 -14.77 -1.19
N ASN A 570 11.00 -15.23 0.01
CA ASN A 570 11.93 -15.92 0.89
C ASN A 570 12.44 -17.23 0.25
N PRO A 571 13.74 -17.51 0.30
CA PRO A 571 14.31 -18.78 -0.13
C PRO A 571 13.89 -19.91 0.83
N PHE A 572 14.45 -21.10 0.65
CA PHE A 572 14.32 -22.20 1.61
C PHE A 572 14.67 -21.74 3.03
N GLN A 573 13.80 -22.05 3.96
CA GLN A 573 13.99 -21.77 5.40
C GLN A 573 13.55 -22.99 6.21
N CYS A 574 14.22 -23.26 7.31
CA CYS A 574 13.81 -24.28 8.28
C CYS A 574 14.07 -23.81 9.71
N GLY A 575 13.36 -24.40 10.65
CA GLY A 575 13.50 -24.04 12.04
C GLY A 575 12.81 -25.02 12.98
N VAL A 576 12.93 -24.72 14.27
CA VAL A 576 12.35 -25.48 15.38
C VAL A 576 11.61 -24.52 16.31
N ASP A 577 10.35 -24.83 16.61
CA ASP A 577 9.54 -24.13 17.59
C ASP A 577 9.32 -25.02 18.82
N LEU A 578 9.41 -24.40 20.00
CA LEU A 578 9.10 -25.04 21.28
C LEU A 578 7.93 -24.30 21.91
N ARG A 579 6.85 -25.03 22.19
CA ARG A 579 5.67 -24.48 22.88
C ARG A 579 5.45 -25.23 24.19
N PHE A 580 5.39 -24.49 25.28
CA PHE A 580 5.15 -25.01 26.62
C PHE A 580 3.70 -24.77 27.05
N HIS A 581 3.06 -25.82 27.59
CA HIS A 581 1.74 -25.76 28.19
C HIS A 581 1.88 -25.90 29.72
N PHE A 582 1.43 -24.91 30.44
CA PHE A 582 1.52 -24.82 31.90
C PHE A 582 0.19 -25.18 32.58
#